data_23cc4207c2ad472a791ebc08a602c04d
#
_entry.id   23cc4207c2ad472a791ebc08a602c04d
#
_cell.length_a   1.000
_cell.length_b   1.000
_cell.length_c   1.000
_cell.angle_alpha   90.00
_cell.angle_beta   90.00
_cell.angle_gamma   90.00
#
_symmetry.space_group_name_H-M   'P 1'
#
loop_
_entity.id
_entity.type
_entity.pdbx_description
1 polymer ?
#
loop_
_entity_poly.entity_id
_entity_poly.type
_entity_poly.pdbx_seq_one_letter_code
_entity_poly.pdbx_strand_id
1 'polypeptide(L)'
;MELKEKERTLIQDLQTQEQSCVEKYGKYAAQAKDPELKSLFETIQKEEQKHYDTLQQVLDGSVPACDCNDTQGKDYEPKVTYGTLDNSED
;
A
#
# COMPACT_ATOMS: atom_id res chain seq x y z
N MET A 1 5.22 -1.05 20.46
CA MET A 1 5.07 -2.33 19.75
C MET A 1 6.43 -2.87 19.37
N GLU A 2 6.59 -4.14 19.58
CA GLU A 2 7.85 -4.79 19.28
C GLU A 2 7.66 -5.77 18.15
N LEU A 3 8.45 -5.66 17.12
CA LEU A 3 8.36 -6.54 15.98
C LEU A 3 9.43 -7.62 16.09
N LYS A 4 9.04 -8.82 15.76
CA LYS A 4 10.01 -9.88 15.61
C LYS A 4 10.73 -9.69 14.29
N GLU A 5 11.87 -10.32 14.17
CA GLU A 5 12.70 -10.12 13.01
C GLU A 5 11.98 -10.48 11.71
N LYS A 6 11.23 -11.56 11.72
CA LYS A 6 10.45 -11.93 10.54
C LYS A 6 9.41 -10.90 10.17
N GLU A 7 8.79 -10.33 11.19
CA GLU A 7 7.78 -9.30 10.96
C GLU A 7 8.40 -8.05 10.40
N ARG A 8 9.55 -7.67 10.92
CA ARG A 8 10.26 -6.51 10.44
C ARG A 8 10.66 -6.68 8.97
N THR A 9 11.16 -7.86 8.63
CA THR A 9 11.53 -8.14 7.25
C THR A 9 10.31 -8.06 6.32
N LEU A 10 9.19 -8.58 6.77
CA LEU A 10 7.97 -8.53 6.00
C LEU A 10 7.54 -7.08 5.75
N ILE A 11 7.60 -6.25 6.78
CA ILE A 11 7.22 -4.85 6.64
C ILE A 11 8.17 -4.12 5.68
N GLN A 12 9.45 -4.42 5.77
CA GLN A 12 10.43 -3.80 4.89
C GLN A 12 10.20 -4.21 3.43
N ASP A 13 9.83 -5.45 3.21
CA ASP A 13 9.50 -5.91 1.87
C ASP A 13 8.27 -5.19 1.32
N LEU A 14 7.27 -5.01 2.17
CA LEU A 14 6.09 -4.26 1.77
C LEU A 14 6.43 -2.81 1.44
N GLN A 15 7.30 -2.20 2.23
CA GLN A 15 7.73 -0.83 1.96
C GLN A 15 8.41 -0.72 0.60
N THR A 16 9.22 -1.69 0.26
CA THR A 16 9.90 -1.70 -1.02
C THR A 16 8.90 -1.75 -2.16
N GLN A 17 7.86 -2.56 -2.00
CA GLN A 17 6.81 -2.64 -3.00
C GLN A 17 6.03 -1.34 -3.12
N GLU A 18 5.72 -0.71 -1.99
CA GLU A 18 5.01 0.56 -2.01
C GLU A 18 5.84 1.64 -2.68
N GLN A 19 7.14 1.65 -2.41
CA GLN A 19 8.03 2.63 -3.03
C GLN A 19 8.06 2.45 -4.55
N SER A 20 8.09 1.23 -5.02
CA SER A 20 8.03 0.97 -6.45
C SER A 20 6.74 1.49 -7.06
N CYS A 21 5.64 1.33 -6.34
CA CYS A 21 4.35 1.82 -6.81
C CYS A 21 4.31 3.34 -6.86
N VAL A 22 4.87 4.00 -5.85
CA VAL A 22 4.92 5.46 -5.83
C VAL A 22 5.65 5.96 -7.07
N GLU A 23 6.78 5.35 -7.37
CA GLU A 23 7.57 5.76 -8.53
C GLU A 23 6.87 5.46 -9.84
N LYS A 24 6.26 4.28 -9.92
CA LYS A 24 5.57 3.88 -11.12
C LYS A 24 4.40 4.80 -11.46
N TYR A 25 3.57 5.08 -10.47
CA TYR A 25 2.41 5.93 -10.71
C TYR A 25 2.78 7.38 -10.91
N GLY A 26 3.91 7.81 -10.34
CA GLY A 26 4.43 9.12 -10.64
C GLY A 26 4.82 9.26 -12.09
N LYS A 27 5.45 8.23 -12.65
CA LYS A 27 5.83 8.22 -14.06
C LYS A 27 4.60 8.19 -14.95
N TYR A 28 3.63 7.37 -14.59
CA TYR A 28 2.39 7.28 -15.37
C TYR A 28 1.66 8.61 -15.37
N ALA A 29 1.61 9.28 -14.23
CA ALA A 29 0.97 10.59 -14.17
C ALA A 29 1.68 11.60 -15.06
N ALA A 30 3.00 11.53 -15.10
CA ALA A 30 3.77 12.44 -15.93
C ALA A 30 3.55 12.16 -17.41
N GLN A 31 3.27 10.93 -17.78
CA GLN A 31 3.10 10.53 -19.16
C GLN A 31 1.66 10.67 -19.66
N ALA A 32 0.71 10.69 -18.76
CA ALA A 32 -0.69 10.70 -19.13
C ALA A 32 -1.04 12.04 -19.76
N LYS A 33 -1.71 12.01 -20.89
CA LYS A 33 -2.16 13.22 -21.56
C LYS A 33 -3.59 13.55 -21.20
N ASP A 34 -4.36 12.54 -20.87
CA ASP A 34 -5.74 12.76 -20.45
C ASP A 34 -5.73 13.29 -19.02
N PRO A 35 -6.34 14.45 -18.78
CA PRO A 35 -6.29 15.04 -17.41
C PRO A 35 -6.94 14.18 -16.35
N GLU A 36 -7.98 13.45 -16.70
CA GLU A 36 -8.64 12.60 -15.73
C GLU A 36 -7.78 11.41 -15.37
N LEU A 37 -7.12 10.87 -16.36
CA LEU A 37 -6.22 9.75 -16.13
C LEU A 37 -5.01 10.20 -15.32
N LYS A 38 -4.47 11.36 -15.64
CA LYS A 38 -3.37 11.92 -14.89
C LYS A 38 -3.75 12.09 -13.42
N SER A 39 -4.92 12.65 -13.18
CA SER A 39 -5.41 12.86 -11.83
C SER A 39 -5.57 11.54 -11.07
N LEU A 40 -6.06 10.53 -11.76
CA LEU A 40 -6.19 9.20 -11.16
C LEU A 40 -4.84 8.66 -10.72
N PHE A 41 -3.85 8.73 -11.59
CA PHE A 41 -2.51 8.24 -11.25
C PHE A 41 -1.91 9.02 -10.09
N GLU A 42 -2.14 10.31 -10.05
CA GLU A 42 -1.66 11.13 -8.93
C GLU A 42 -2.32 10.73 -7.62
N THR A 43 -3.60 10.42 -7.68
CA THR A 43 -4.33 9.99 -6.50
C THR A 43 -3.80 8.65 -5.99
N ILE A 44 -3.59 7.73 -6.90
CA ILE A 44 -3.04 6.42 -6.52
C ILE A 44 -1.64 6.60 -5.93
N GLN A 45 -0.85 7.45 -6.52
CA GLN A 45 0.50 7.70 -6.02
C GLN A 45 0.46 8.20 -4.58
N LYS A 46 -0.44 9.11 -4.27
CA LYS A 46 -0.58 9.64 -2.93
C LYS A 46 -0.99 8.58 -1.94
N GLU A 47 -1.89 7.67 -2.35
CA GLU A 47 -2.31 6.59 -1.48
C GLU A 47 -1.16 5.64 -1.19
N GLU A 48 -0.37 5.33 -2.20
CA GLU A 48 0.76 4.45 -2.00
C GLU A 48 1.81 5.08 -1.11
N GLN A 49 1.99 6.40 -1.21
CA GLN A 49 2.91 7.11 -0.34
C GLN A 49 2.44 7.04 1.12
N LYS A 50 1.16 7.14 1.34
CA LYS A 50 0.60 7.02 2.69
C LYS A 50 0.86 5.63 3.25
N HIS A 51 0.71 4.61 2.43
CA HIS A 51 0.99 3.24 2.87
C HIS A 51 2.46 3.09 3.26
N TYR A 52 3.34 3.66 2.45
CA TYR A 52 4.76 3.61 2.75
C TYR A 52 5.05 4.27 4.10
N ASP A 53 4.46 5.44 4.32
CA ASP A 53 4.68 6.19 5.56
C ASP A 53 4.13 5.44 6.76
N THR A 54 3.00 4.79 6.60
CA THR A 54 2.40 3.99 7.67
C THR A 54 3.29 2.82 8.02
N LEU A 55 3.83 2.16 7.01
CA LEU A 55 4.73 1.03 7.26
C LEU A 55 6.01 1.51 7.97
N GLN A 56 6.48 2.71 7.64
CA GLN A 56 7.62 3.27 8.32
C GLN A 56 7.33 3.50 9.81
N GLN A 57 6.15 3.98 10.11
CA GLN A 57 5.75 4.19 11.50
C GLN A 57 5.74 2.87 12.26
N VAL A 58 5.27 1.82 11.63
CA VAL A 58 5.27 0.50 12.25
C VAL A 58 6.69 0.04 12.54
N LEU A 59 7.60 0.24 11.60
CA LEU A 59 9.00 -0.11 11.79
C LEU A 59 9.63 0.68 12.92
N ASP A 60 9.18 1.91 13.10
CA ASP A 60 9.69 2.78 14.17
C ASP A 60 9.09 2.46 15.52
N GLY A 61 8.21 1.47 15.58
CA GLY A 61 7.65 1.02 16.84
C GLY A 61 6.34 1.67 17.22
N SER A 62 5.74 2.43 16.30
CA SER A 62 4.49 3.11 16.56
C SER A 62 3.36 2.39 15.87
N VAL A 63 2.24 2.32 16.54
CA VAL A 63 1.04 1.80 15.91
C VAL A 63 0.24 3.02 15.47
N PRO A 64 0.16 3.27 14.20
CA PRO A 64 -0.54 4.48 13.77
C PRO A 64 -2.02 4.41 14.10
N ALA A 65 -2.58 5.55 14.36
CA ALA A 65 -4.01 5.68 14.50
C ALA A 65 -4.56 5.47 13.11
N CYS A 66 -5.17 4.39 12.87
CA CYS A 66 -5.55 4.07 11.51
C CYS A 66 -7.03 3.92 11.38
N ASP A 67 -7.47 4.04 10.18
CA ASP A 67 -8.84 3.83 9.83
C ASP A 67 -9.22 2.38 9.88
N CYS A 68 -8.30 1.53 10.17
CA CYS A 68 -8.61 0.13 10.27
C CYS A 68 -9.54 -0.16 11.40
N ASN A 69 -9.76 0.83 12.23
CA ASN A 69 -10.75 0.69 13.26
C ASN A 69 -12.13 0.97 12.77
N ASP A 70 -12.27 1.50 11.61
CA ASP A 70 -13.57 1.80 11.11
C ASP A 70 -14.26 0.52 10.72
N THR A 71 -15.54 0.65 10.50
CA THR A 71 -16.37 -0.48 10.19
C THR A 71 -15.91 -1.19 8.94
N GLN A 72 -15.46 -0.43 8.01
CA GLN A 72 -15.00 -0.98 6.77
C GLN A 72 -13.86 -1.95 6.98
N GLY A 73 -12.91 -1.55 7.78
CA GLY A 73 -11.76 -2.39 8.05
C GLY A 73 -12.13 -3.61 8.82
N LYS A 74 -13.08 -3.48 9.72
CA LYS A 74 -13.51 -4.58 10.55
C LYS A 74 -14.33 -5.59 9.81
N ASP A 75 -15.22 -5.11 8.99
CA ASP A 75 -16.19 -5.96 8.34
C ASP A 75 -15.74 -6.39 6.97
N TYR A 76 -14.59 -5.97 6.56
CA TYR A 76 -14.15 -6.27 5.22
C TYR A 76 -13.92 -7.76 5.05
N GLU A 77 -14.53 -8.31 4.06
CA GLU A 77 -14.28 -9.68 3.68
C GLU A 77 -13.81 -9.68 2.25
N PRO A 78 -12.62 -10.15 1.99
CA PRO A 78 -12.14 -10.13 0.62
C PRO A 78 -12.99 -11.03 -0.23
N LYS A 79 -13.61 -10.44 -1.20
CA LYS A 79 -14.39 -11.18 -2.16
C LYS A 79 -13.54 -11.80 -3.20
N VAL A 80 -12.38 -11.24 -3.37
CA VAL A 80 -11.44 -11.75 -4.31
C VAL A 80 -10.22 -12.15 -3.54
N THR A 81 -9.75 -13.30 -3.80
CA THR A 81 -8.57 -13.75 -3.14
C THR A 81 -7.41 -13.53 -4.07
N TYR A 82 -6.69 -12.49 -3.82
CA TYR A 82 -5.62 -12.11 -4.72
C TYR A 82 -4.54 -13.14 -4.79
N GLY A 83 -4.35 -13.83 -3.72
CA GLY A 83 -3.34 -14.84 -3.68
C GLY A 83 -3.69 -16.03 -4.50
N THR A 84 -4.91 -16.18 -4.84
CA THR A 84 -5.31 -17.27 -5.63
C THR A 84 -5.36 -16.90 -7.07
N LEU A 85 -5.13 -15.78 -7.30
CA LEU A 85 -5.13 -15.38 -8.68
C LEU A 85 -3.84 -15.72 -9.38
N ASP A 86 -4.01 -15.87 -7.88
CA ASP A 86 -3.33 -15.95 -8.24
C ASP A 86 -2.87 -16.37 -8.55
N ASN A 87 -2.87 -16.76 -8.32
CA ASN A 87 -2.54 -17.09 -8.55
C ASN A 87 -2.29 -17.33 -8.99
N SER A 88 -2.34 -17.56 -8.86
CA SER A 88 -2.18 -17.74 -9.21
C SER A 88 -1.74 -17.86 -9.52
N GLU A 89 -1.61 -18.14 -9.26
CA GLU A 89 -1.38 -18.28 -9.47
C GLU A 89 -1.26 -18.43 -9.68
N ASP A 90 -1.18 -18.85 -9.60
CA ASP A 90 -1.20 -18.94 -9.85
C ASP A 90 -1.05 -18.94 -10.22
#